data_f823294727f3568c084be839bdd69863
#
_entry.id   f823294727f3568c084be839bdd69863
#
_cell.length_a   1.000
_cell.length_b   1.000
_cell.length_c   1.000
_cell.angle_alpha   90.00
_cell.angle_beta   90.00
_cell.angle_gamma   90.00
#
_symmetry.space_group_name_H-M   'P 1'
#
loop_
_entity.id
_entity.type
_entity.pdbx_description
1 polymer ?
#
loop_
_entity_poly.entity_id
_entity_poly.type
_entity_poly.pdbx_seq_one_letter_code
_entity_poly.pdbx_strand_id
1 'polypeptide(L)'
;MLLKYHAIIVFALISLLSTAQTTRKYSNEFLNIGVDAAALGMSNAVVSHTADVNSGYWNPAGLVNLEDSQLALLHSSYFANIANYNYIAFAKPLDDQSAVALSLIRFGVDDILDTTQLIDDQGNINYDRVSLFSTADYALTFSYARRLPLDGLSYGVNAKVVRRIIGDFASSWGFGLDAGIQFETKNDWKFGIMARDITTTFNAWTFDDDKLADIQNAVEGQNQTVPESTELTIPKLQIGLSKKFVFHYDYSLLTSFDLNMRFAETNDVISTSFASINPALGFEFGYTDLVFLRAGAGNFQNELQLDNSENLTFQPSFGLGFKYRGIAIDYAFTDIGDQSAALYSNVFSLKIDFSIFR
;
A
#
# COMPACT_ATOMS: atom_id res chain seq x y z
N MET A 1 34.68 6.98 -28.66
CA MET A 1 33.58 6.24 -28.02
C MET A 1 33.27 6.77 -26.61
N LEU A 2 34.26 7.00 -25.76
CA LEU A 2 34.10 7.56 -24.40
C LEU A 2 33.35 8.91 -24.33
N LEU A 3 33.58 9.83 -25.28
CA LEU A 3 32.94 11.16 -25.28
C LEU A 3 31.42 11.12 -25.40
N LYS A 4 30.85 10.12 -26.09
CA LYS A 4 29.40 9.94 -26.22
C LYS A 4 28.75 9.50 -24.91
N TYR A 5 29.42 8.68 -24.11
CA TYR A 5 28.90 8.25 -22.81
C TYR A 5 28.94 9.38 -21.78
N HIS A 6 29.97 10.23 -21.80
CA HIS A 6 30.01 11.42 -20.93
C HIS A 6 28.90 12.42 -21.27
N ALA A 7 28.59 12.61 -22.54
CA ALA A 7 27.49 13.49 -22.97
C ALA A 7 26.12 12.95 -22.49
N ILE A 8 25.89 11.63 -22.53
CA ILE A 8 24.66 11.01 -22.06
C ILE A 8 24.55 11.15 -20.54
N ILE A 9 25.64 10.95 -19.80
CA ILE A 9 25.66 11.08 -18.33
C ILE A 9 25.41 12.55 -17.93
N VAL A 10 26.03 13.51 -18.62
CA VAL A 10 25.80 14.95 -18.36
C VAL A 10 24.36 15.34 -18.70
N PHE A 11 23.79 14.84 -19.80
CA PHE A 11 22.38 15.10 -20.14
C PHE A 11 21.41 14.49 -19.13
N ALA A 12 21.70 13.29 -18.63
CA ALA A 12 20.92 12.65 -17.55
C ALA A 12 21.04 13.40 -16.22
N LEU A 13 22.19 13.99 -15.91
CA LEU A 13 22.39 14.81 -14.71
C LEU A 13 21.71 16.19 -14.80
N ILE A 14 21.62 16.78 -15.97
CA ILE A 14 20.94 18.07 -16.18
C ILE A 14 19.42 17.94 -16.05
N SER A 15 18.84 16.78 -16.43
CA SER A 15 17.41 16.52 -16.24
C SER A 15 16.98 16.40 -14.77
N LEU A 16 17.92 16.18 -13.84
CA LEU A 16 17.67 16.15 -12.39
C LEU A 16 17.57 17.56 -11.74
N LEU A 17 17.89 18.64 -12.48
CA LEU A 17 17.85 20.01 -11.99
C LEU A 17 16.55 20.75 -12.34
N SER A 18 15.54 20.05 -12.85
CA SER A 18 14.21 20.64 -13.08
C SER A 18 13.59 21.00 -11.74
N THR A 19 13.49 22.28 -11.42
CA THR A 19 12.67 22.77 -10.30
C THR A 19 11.22 22.52 -10.67
N ALA A 20 10.70 21.38 -10.21
CA ALA A 20 9.29 21.05 -10.35
C ALA A 20 8.45 22.06 -9.57
N GLN A 21 7.34 22.50 -10.13
CA GLN A 21 6.27 23.19 -9.42
C GLN A 21 5.92 22.38 -8.16
N THR A 22 5.48 23.05 -7.11
CA THR A 22 5.06 22.42 -5.83
C THR A 22 3.77 21.62 -6.04
N THR A 23 3.85 20.51 -6.75
CA THR A 23 2.76 19.55 -6.85
C THR A 23 2.57 18.83 -5.52
N ARG A 24 1.33 18.48 -5.19
CA ARG A 24 1.03 17.70 -3.98
C ARG A 24 1.82 16.40 -4.00
N LYS A 25 2.65 16.19 -2.97
CA LYS A 25 3.60 15.07 -2.88
C LYS A 25 3.03 13.83 -2.20
N TYR A 26 1.81 13.89 -1.67
CA TYR A 26 1.15 12.81 -0.93
C TYR A 26 -0.13 12.41 -1.67
N SER A 27 0.03 11.68 -2.75
CA SER A 27 -1.07 11.11 -3.52
C SER A 27 -1.10 9.60 -3.33
N ASN A 28 -2.28 8.98 -3.50
CA ASN A 28 -2.48 7.52 -3.47
C ASN A 28 -2.11 6.84 -2.14
N GLU A 29 -2.29 7.53 -0.98
CA GLU A 29 -1.97 6.95 0.34
C GLU A 29 -2.77 5.69 0.65
N PHE A 30 -3.94 5.46 0.05
CA PHE A 30 -4.69 4.21 0.17
C PHE A 30 -3.89 2.97 -0.29
N LEU A 31 -2.88 3.15 -1.16
CA LEU A 31 -1.93 2.10 -1.57
C LEU A 31 -0.87 1.78 -0.51
N ASN A 32 -0.84 2.49 0.61
CA ASN A 32 0.10 2.28 1.70
C ASN A 32 -0.51 1.55 2.90
N ILE A 33 -1.83 1.36 2.90
CA ILE A 33 -2.55 0.67 3.99
C ILE A 33 -2.04 -0.76 4.16
N GLY A 34 -1.80 -1.46 3.06
CA GLY A 34 -1.40 -2.85 3.08
C GLY A 34 -2.54 -3.82 2.74
N VAL A 35 -2.17 -5.01 2.31
CA VAL A 35 -3.08 -6.11 2.01
C VAL A 35 -2.64 -7.36 2.76
N ASP A 36 -3.57 -8.34 2.95
CA ASP A 36 -3.33 -9.57 3.70
C ASP A 36 -3.23 -9.36 5.22
N ALA A 37 -4.17 -9.92 5.95
CA ALA A 37 -4.19 -9.86 7.41
C ALA A 37 -2.94 -10.50 8.03
N ALA A 38 -2.32 -11.50 7.37
CA ALA A 38 -1.07 -12.07 7.82
C ALA A 38 0.07 -11.03 7.82
N ALA A 39 0.19 -10.23 6.75
CA ALA A 39 1.19 -9.17 6.64
C ALA A 39 0.92 -8.03 7.63
N LEU A 40 -0.34 -7.62 7.74
CA LEU A 40 -0.75 -6.56 8.67
C LEU A 40 -0.50 -6.96 10.13
N GLY A 41 -0.70 -8.23 10.49
CA GLY A 41 -0.35 -8.77 11.82
C GLY A 41 1.15 -8.76 12.15
N MET A 42 2.00 -8.57 11.13
CA MET A 42 3.46 -8.43 11.24
C MET A 42 3.93 -6.99 10.99
N SER A 43 3.05 -5.99 11.14
CA SER A 43 3.34 -4.57 10.83
C SER A 43 3.90 -4.35 9.42
N ASN A 44 3.44 -5.13 8.45
CA ASN A 44 3.84 -5.06 7.04
C ASN A 44 5.32 -5.42 6.77
N ALA A 45 6.01 -6.05 7.72
CA ALA A 45 7.40 -6.48 7.55
C ALA A 45 7.49 -7.78 6.75
N VAL A 46 7.21 -7.74 5.44
CA VAL A 46 7.05 -8.94 4.58
C VAL A 46 7.78 -8.88 3.23
N VAL A 47 8.46 -7.80 2.92
CA VAL A 47 9.08 -7.55 1.60
C VAL A 47 10.08 -8.62 1.19
N SER A 48 10.78 -9.22 2.16
CA SER A 48 11.81 -10.23 1.90
C SER A 48 11.27 -11.65 1.73
N HIS A 49 10.09 -11.98 2.30
CA HIS A 49 9.63 -13.37 2.38
C HIS A 49 8.24 -13.64 1.80
N THR A 50 7.53 -12.61 1.35
CA THR A 50 6.25 -12.82 0.65
C THR A 50 6.44 -13.78 -0.51
N ALA A 51 5.57 -14.80 -0.63
CA ALA A 51 5.76 -15.94 -1.53
C ALA A 51 4.43 -16.53 -2.05
N ASP A 52 3.38 -15.74 -2.06
CA ASP A 52 2.02 -16.13 -2.46
C ASP A 52 1.38 -15.08 -3.37
N VAL A 53 0.07 -15.19 -3.61
CA VAL A 53 -0.69 -14.26 -4.46
C VAL A 53 -0.56 -12.79 -4.04
N ASN A 54 -0.38 -12.51 -2.73
CA ASN A 54 -0.22 -11.16 -2.18
C ASN A 54 1.17 -10.55 -2.49
N SER A 55 2.10 -11.36 -2.99
CA SER A 55 3.40 -10.89 -3.47
C SER A 55 3.25 -9.83 -4.57
N GLY A 56 2.22 -9.92 -5.42
CA GLY A 56 1.94 -8.89 -6.42
C GLY A 56 1.88 -7.47 -5.83
N TYR A 57 1.38 -7.34 -4.60
CA TYR A 57 1.35 -6.07 -3.88
C TYR A 57 2.64 -5.80 -3.09
N TRP A 58 3.15 -6.78 -2.31
CA TRP A 58 4.25 -6.55 -1.38
C TRP A 58 5.63 -6.52 -2.06
N ASN A 59 5.92 -7.52 -2.87
CA ASN A 59 7.13 -7.63 -3.68
C ASN A 59 6.87 -8.64 -4.81
N PRO A 60 6.65 -8.20 -6.04
CA PRO A 60 6.25 -9.08 -7.13
C PRO A 60 7.26 -10.21 -7.40
N ALA A 61 8.53 -10.06 -7.02
CA ALA A 61 9.54 -11.11 -7.14
C ALA A 61 9.15 -12.41 -6.41
N GLY A 62 8.33 -12.33 -5.35
CA GLY A 62 7.86 -13.48 -4.58
C GLY A 62 6.88 -14.38 -5.31
N LEU A 63 6.21 -13.90 -6.37
CA LEU A 63 5.25 -14.68 -7.16
C LEU A 63 5.85 -15.95 -7.79
N VAL A 64 7.16 -15.99 -8.04
CA VAL A 64 7.83 -17.19 -8.59
C VAL A 64 7.79 -18.42 -7.66
N ASN A 65 7.40 -18.21 -6.40
CA ASN A 65 7.28 -19.28 -5.40
C ASN A 65 5.88 -19.93 -5.38
N LEU A 66 4.97 -19.48 -6.24
CA LEU A 66 3.68 -20.10 -6.43
C LEU A 66 3.85 -21.48 -7.10
N GLU A 67 3.28 -22.50 -6.49
CA GLU A 67 3.21 -23.85 -7.06
C GLU A 67 1.94 -24.03 -7.88
N ASP A 68 0.82 -23.48 -7.40
CA ASP A 68 -0.49 -23.51 -8.04
C ASP A 68 -1.11 -22.11 -8.12
N SER A 69 -2.21 -21.99 -8.84
CA SER A 69 -2.97 -20.76 -8.89
C SER A 69 -3.55 -20.46 -7.51
N GLN A 70 -3.57 -19.18 -7.13
CA GLN A 70 -4.11 -18.73 -5.84
C GLN A 70 -5.04 -17.54 -6.02
N LEU A 71 -6.06 -17.47 -5.17
CA LEU A 71 -6.97 -16.33 -5.00
C LEU A 71 -6.82 -15.77 -3.59
N ALA A 72 -6.75 -14.46 -3.46
CA ALA A 72 -6.81 -13.78 -2.17
C ALA A 72 -7.95 -12.77 -2.15
N LEU A 73 -8.60 -12.68 -0.99
CA LEU A 73 -9.65 -11.71 -0.67
C LEU A 73 -9.32 -11.06 0.68
N LEU A 74 -9.55 -9.75 0.78
CA LEU A 74 -9.46 -9.02 2.05
C LEU A 74 -10.61 -8.02 2.13
N HIS A 75 -11.19 -7.93 3.31
CA HIS A 75 -12.13 -6.88 3.67
C HIS A 75 -11.73 -6.28 5.02
N SER A 76 -11.71 -4.98 5.10
CA SER A 76 -11.50 -4.23 6.34
C SER A 76 -12.35 -2.97 6.35
N SER A 77 -12.89 -2.68 7.52
CA SER A 77 -13.59 -1.42 7.80
C SER A 77 -12.72 -0.56 8.69
N TYR A 78 -12.54 0.69 8.28
CA TYR A 78 -11.74 1.69 8.97
C TYR A 78 -12.62 2.81 9.52
N PHE A 79 -12.13 3.51 10.53
CA PHE A 79 -12.78 4.70 11.11
C PHE A 79 -14.22 4.42 11.56
N ALA A 80 -14.41 3.38 12.38
CA ALA A 80 -15.73 2.98 12.88
C ALA A 80 -16.77 2.70 11.76
N ASN A 81 -16.38 1.99 10.73
CA ASN A 81 -17.16 1.63 9.54
C ASN A 81 -17.48 2.80 8.57
N ILE A 82 -16.78 3.92 8.67
CA ILE A 82 -16.95 5.02 7.71
C ILE A 82 -16.30 4.66 6.37
N ALA A 83 -15.09 4.09 6.38
CA ALA A 83 -14.38 3.73 5.18
C ALA A 83 -14.22 2.22 5.03
N ASN A 84 -14.35 1.71 3.81
CA ASN A 84 -14.20 0.31 3.47
C ASN A 84 -13.00 0.10 2.56
N TYR A 85 -12.14 -0.87 2.92
CA TYR A 85 -10.99 -1.30 2.14
C TYR A 85 -11.18 -2.74 1.70
N ASN A 86 -11.21 -2.95 0.41
CA ASN A 86 -11.42 -4.26 -0.20
C ASN A 86 -10.29 -4.57 -1.15
N TYR A 87 -9.82 -5.82 -1.13
CA TYR A 87 -8.79 -6.31 -2.02
C TYR A 87 -9.17 -7.67 -2.56
N ILE A 88 -8.93 -7.87 -3.84
CA ILE A 88 -9.00 -9.16 -4.52
C ILE A 88 -7.75 -9.32 -5.39
N ALA A 89 -7.15 -10.50 -5.36
CA ALA A 89 -6.04 -10.83 -6.23
C ALA A 89 -6.11 -12.28 -6.69
N PHE A 90 -5.66 -12.50 -7.91
CA PHE A 90 -5.47 -13.82 -8.50
C PHE A 90 -4.06 -13.90 -9.06
N ALA A 91 -3.37 -15.01 -8.76
CA ALA A 91 -2.04 -15.28 -9.27
C ALA A 91 -1.94 -16.69 -9.83
N LYS A 92 -1.10 -16.84 -10.84
CA LYS A 92 -0.89 -18.11 -11.53
C LYS A 92 0.56 -18.26 -11.95
N PRO A 93 1.20 -19.44 -11.68
CA PRO A 93 2.46 -19.79 -12.33
C PRO A 93 2.23 -19.97 -13.83
N LEU A 94 3.13 -19.46 -14.67
CA LEU A 94 3.14 -19.67 -16.12
C LEU A 94 3.98 -20.89 -16.48
N ASP A 95 5.12 -21.01 -15.81
CA ASP A 95 6.08 -22.10 -15.91
C ASP A 95 6.87 -22.21 -14.59
N ASP A 96 7.85 -23.12 -14.51
CA ASP A 96 8.67 -23.35 -13.31
C ASP A 96 9.52 -22.11 -12.89
N GLN A 97 9.61 -21.11 -13.74
CA GLN A 97 10.47 -19.92 -13.52
C GLN A 97 9.71 -18.61 -13.48
N SER A 98 8.46 -18.58 -13.92
CA SER A 98 7.71 -17.32 -14.06
C SER A 98 6.26 -17.43 -13.60
N ALA A 99 5.73 -16.31 -13.10
CA ALA A 99 4.35 -16.19 -12.65
C ALA A 99 3.78 -14.81 -12.97
N VAL A 100 2.44 -14.74 -13.01
CA VAL A 100 1.68 -13.50 -13.18
C VAL A 100 0.64 -13.35 -12.08
N ALA A 101 0.29 -12.12 -11.79
CA ALA A 101 -0.85 -11.81 -10.92
C ALA A 101 -1.62 -10.60 -11.43
N LEU A 102 -2.89 -10.56 -11.05
CA LEU A 102 -3.77 -9.41 -11.22
C LEU A 102 -4.44 -9.12 -9.89
N SER A 103 -4.41 -7.87 -9.45
CA SER A 103 -5.06 -7.45 -8.21
C SER A 103 -5.86 -6.17 -8.39
N LEU A 104 -6.91 -6.04 -7.58
CA LEU A 104 -7.75 -4.85 -7.51
C LEU A 104 -7.93 -4.46 -6.04
N ILE A 105 -7.67 -3.20 -5.74
CA ILE A 105 -7.99 -2.54 -4.48
C ILE A 105 -9.14 -1.57 -4.71
N ARG A 106 -10.09 -1.52 -3.77
CA ARG A 106 -11.07 -0.44 -3.63
C ARG A 106 -11.00 0.10 -2.20
N PHE A 107 -10.75 1.37 -2.07
CA PHE A 107 -10.91 2.12 -0.82
C PHE A 107 -11.98 3.18 -1.02
N GLY A 108 -12.99 3.24 -0.16
CA GLY A 108 -14.07 4.18 -0.37
C GLY A 108 -14.88 4.49 0.87
N VAL A 109 -15.55 5.62 0.82
CA VAL A 109 -16.54 6.09 1.78
C VAL A 109 -17.84 6.30 1.01
N ASP A 110 -18.88 5.60 1.46
CA ASP A 110 -20.20 5.66 0.84
C ASP A 110 -21.15 6.54 1.72
N ASP A 111 -22.25 7.00 1.14
CA ASP A 111 -23.31 7.73 1.82
C ASP A 111 -22.88 9.04 2.51
N ILE A 112 -21.99 9.81 1.87
CA ILE A 112 -21.57 11.13 2.36
C ILE A 112 -22.70 12.13 2.06
N LEU A 113 -23.10 12.89 3.08
CA LEU A 113 -24.13 13.92 2.93
C LEU A 113 -23.60 15.11 2.12
N ASP A 114 -24.25 15.40 0.99
CA ASP A 114 -24.06 16.64 0.24
C ASP A 114 -25.05 17.68 0.75
N THR A 115 -24.53 18.71 1.40
CA THR A 115 -25.29 19.82 1.96
C THR A 115 -25.02 21.15 1.23
N THR A 116 -24.40 21.11 0.06
CA THR A 116 -24.02 22.32 -0.69
C THR A 116 -25.21 23.18 -1.06
N GLN A 117 -26.38 22.56 -1.27
CA GLN A 117 -27.62 23.23 -1.61
C GLN A 117 -28.65 23.32 -0.46
N LEU A 118 -28.19 23.02 0.80
CA LEU A 118 -29.04 23.04 1.99
C LEU A 118 -29.66 24.44 2.24
N ILE A 119 -28.89 25.50 1.99
CA ILE A 119 -29.27 26.89 2.21
C ILE A 119 -29.44 27.56 0.84
N ASP A 120 -30.60 28.15 0.61
CA ASP A 120 -30.88 28.91 -0.63
C ASP A 120 -30.33 30.36 -0.57
N ASP A 121 -30.38 31.07 -1.72
CA ASP A 121 -29.88 32.46 -1.83
C ASP A 121 -30.63 33.45 -0.92
N GLN A 122 -31.74 33.03 -0.34
CA GLN A 122 -32.55 33.84 0.60
C GLN A 122 -32.26 33.49 2.06
N GLY A 123 -31.36 32.51 2.31
CA GLY A 123 -31.02 32.04 3.64
C GLY A 123 -31.98 31.03 4.24
N ASN A 124 -32.92 30.47 3.46
CA ASN A 124 -33.85 29.46 3.94
C ASN A 124 -33.17 28.07 3.91
N ILE A 125 -33.41 27.30 4.96
CA ILE A 125 -32.93 25.93 5.07
C ILE A 125 -33.93 24.97 4.44
N ASN A 126 -33.50 24.17 3.46
CA ASN A 126 -34.30 23.15 2.80
C ASN A 126 -33.63 21.78 2.86
N TYR A 127 -34.05 20.92 3.78
CA TYR A 127 -33.54 19.59 3.96
C TYR A 127 -33.85 18.62 2.80
N ASP A 128 -34.82 18.91 1.96
CA ASP A 128 -35.16 18.09 0.78
C ASP A 128 -34.07 18.17 -0.31
N ARG A 129 -33.17 19.15 -0.20
CA ARG A 129 -32.05 19.33 -1.12
C ARG A 129 -30.77 18.60 -0.69
N VAL A 130 -30.79 17.95 0.48
CA VAL A 130 -29.66 17.11 0.91
C VAL A 130 -29.63 15.86 0.05
N SER A 131 -28.52 15.61 -0.60
CA SER A 131 -28.26 14.41 -1.39
C SER A 131 -27.12 13.59 -0.81
N LEU A 132 -26.89 12.41 -1.35
CA LEU A 132 -25.77 11.53 -0.94
C LEU A 132 -24.82 11.37 -2.10
N PHE A 133 -23.52 11.34 -1.81
CA PHE A 133 -22.48 10.96 -2.75
C PHE A 133 -21.50 9.99 -2.11
N SER A 134 -20.67 9.36 -2.93
CA SER A 134 -19.62 8.44 -2.47
C SER A 134 -18.27 8.86 -3.04
N THR A 135 -17.20 8.57 -2.33
CA THR A 135 -15.83 8.68 -2.83
C THR A 135 -15.19 7.31 -2.86
N ALA A 136 -14.45 7.01 -3.93
CA ALA A 136 -13.77 5.74 -4.06
C ALA A 136 -12.47 5.86 -4.85
N ASP A 137 -11.43 5.24 -4.32
CA ASP A 137 -10.13 5.06 -4.95
C ASP A 137 -9.98 3.58 -5.36
N TYR A 138 -9.61 3.35 -6.60
CA TYR A 138 -9.37 2.03 -7.17
C TYR A 138 -7.93 1.93 -7.67
N ALA A 139 -7.31 0.76 -7.48
CA ALA A 139 -6.04 0.44 -8.10
C ALA A 139 -6.07 -0.96 -8.69
N LEU A 140 -5.90 -1.06 -10.01
CA LEU A 140 -5.70 -2.30 -10.73
C LEU A 140 -4.22 -2.49 -10.99
N THR A 141 -3.65 -3.61 -10.51
CA THR A 141 -2.23 -3.92 -10.68
C THR A 141 -2.04 -5.23 -11.40
N PHE A 142 -1.26 -5.21 -12.48
CA PHE A 142 -0.75 -6.40 -13.15
C PHE A 142 0.69 -6.61 -12.73
N SER A 143 1.02 -7.84 -12.34
CA SER A 143 2.34 -8.25 -11.85
C SER A 143 2.92 -9.37 -12.71
N TYR A 144 4.22 -9.31 -12.95
CA TYR A 144 5.00 -10.36 -13.58
C TYR A 144 6.27 -10.62 -12.79
N ALA A 145 6.62 -11.88 -12.60
CA ALA A 145 7.85 -12.28 -11.90
C ALA A 145 8.59 -13.38 -12.64
N ARG A 146 9.91 -13.43 -12.45
CA ARG A 146 10.76 -14.47 -13.02
C ARG A 146 11.98 -14.75 -12.16
N ARG A 147 12.37 -16.04 -12.08
CA ARG A 147 13.67 -16.47 -11.50
C ARG A 147 14.82 -16.08 -12.42
N LEU A 148 15.90 -15.62 -11.83
CA LEU A 148 17.15 -15.36 -12.54
C LEU A 148 18.05 -16.60 -12.54
N PRO A 149 19.07 -16.68 -13.44
CA PRO A 149 20.01 -17.82 -13.48
C PRO A 149 20.85 -18.02 -12.22
N LEU A 150 20.85 -17.06 -11.29
CA LEU A 150 21.48 -17.19 -9.99
C LEU A 150 20.52 -17.84 -9.00
N ASP A 151 20.94 -18.96 -8.38
CA ASP A 151 20.13 -19.68 -7.42
C ASP A 151 19.60 -18.77 -6.31
N GLY A 152 18.31 -18.87 -6.04
CA GLY A 152 17.62 -18.08 -5.02
C GLY A 152 17.30 -16.63 -5.41
N LEU A 153 17.69 -16.15 -6.59
CA LEU A 153 17.41 -14.78 -7.03
C LEU A 153 16.22 -14.72 -7.97
N SER A 154 15.28 -13.82 -7.66
CA SER A 154 14.12 -13.52 -8.48
C SER A 154 13.90 -12.02 -8.60
N TYR A 155 13.21 -11.62 -9.66
CA TYR A 155 12.73 -10.25 -9.85
C TYR A 155 11.26 -10.24 -10.25
N GLY A 156 10.62 -9.11 -10.03
CA GLY A 156 9.26 -8.89 -10.47
C GLY A 156 9.00 -7.42 -10.76
N VAL A 157 7.98 -7.17 -11.57
CA VAL A 157 7.55 -5.83 -11.96
C VAL A 157 6.04 -5.72 -11.87
N ASN A 158 5.56 -4.52 -11.55
CA ASN A 158 4.15 -4.17 -11.55
C ASN A 158 3.89 -3.04 -12.53
N ALA A 159 2.74 -3.12 -13.20
CA ALA A 159 2.12 -1.98 -13.88
C ALA A 159 0.77 -1.73 -13.21
N LYS A 160 0.54 -0.52 -12.74
CA LYS A 160 -0.69 -0.16 -12.02
C LYS A 160 -1.41 1.00 -12.67
N VAL A 161 -2.75 0.90 -12.64
CA VAL A 161 -3.67 1.94 -13.05
C VAL A 161 -4.48 2.33 -11.83
N VAL A 162 -4.50 3.62 -11.54
CA VAL A 162 -5.24 4.20 -10.43
C VAL A 162 -6.42 5.00 -10.97
N ARG A 163 -7.60 4.80 -10.40
CA ARG A 163 -8.80 5.57 -10.69
C ARG A 163 -9.34 6.11 -9.37
N ARG A 164 -9.52 7.43 -9.28
CA ARG A 164 -10.08 8.06 -8.10
C ARG A 164 -11.35 8.83 -8.49
N ILE A 165 -12.38 8.77 -7.67
CA ILE A 165 -13.70 9.34 -7.92
C ILE A 165 -14.15 10.03 -6.64
N ILE A 166 -14.60 11.27 -6.75
CA ILE A 166 -15.18 12.07 -5.66
C ILE A 166 -16.57 12.50 -6.11
N GLY A 167 -17.57 11.66 -5.84
CA GLY A 167 -18.94 11.90 -6.30
C GLY A 167 -18.97 12.23 -7.79
N ASP A 168 -19.79 13.21 -8.12
CA ASP A 168 -19.86 13.80 -9.46
C ASP A 168 -18.91 15.02 -9.63
N PHE A 169 -18.16 15.38 -8.57
CA PHE A 169 -17.37 16.61 -8.55
C PHE A 169 -16.05 16.50 -9.28
N ALA A 170 -15.35 15.37 -9.09
CA ALA A 170 -14.01 15.17 -9.66
C ALA A 170 -13.67 13.70 -9.86
N SER A 171 -12.78 13.45 -10.81
CA SER A 171 -12.22 12.13 -10.99
C SER A 171 -10.81 12.21 -11.56
N SER A 172 -9.97 11.18 -11.28
CA SER A 172 -8.63 11.15 -11.82
C SER A 172 -8.26 9.76 -12.37
N TRP A 173 -7.29 9.77 -13.28
CA TRP A 173 -6.58 8.60 -13.73
C TRP A 173 -5.10 8.73 -13.41
N GLY A 174 -4.50 7.65 -12.92
CA GLY A 174 -3.09 7.58 -12.61
C GLY A 174 -2.45 6.30 -13.14
N PHE A 175 -1.13 6.36 -13.39
CA PHE A 175 -0.35 5.24 -13.87
C PHE A 175 0.98 5.20 -13.13
N GLY A 176 1.43 4.00 -12.78
CA GLY A 176 2.70 3.81 -12.08
C GLY A 176 3.32 2.45 -12.35
N LEU A 177 4.62 2.37 -12.12
CA LEU A 177 5.40 1.15 -12.21
C LEU A 177 6.12 0.89 -10.89
N ASP A 178 6.21 -0.38 -10.52
CA ASP A 178 7.01 -0.84 -9.40
C ASP A 178 7.96 -1.96 -9.85
N ALA A 179 9.04 -2.17 -9.10
CA ALA A 179 9.93 -3.30 -9.30
C ALA A 179 10.40 -3.87 -7.97
N GLY A 180 10.58 -5.18 -7.94
CA GLY A 180 11.04 -5.89 -6.76
C GLY A 180 12.07 -6.95 -7.08
N ILE A 181 12.90 -7.24 -6.09
CA ILE A 181 13.90 -8.31 -6.11
C ILE A 181 13.78 -9.07 -4.81
N GLN A 182 13.90 -10.40 -4.88
CA GLN A 182 14.09 -11.25 -3.70
C GLN A 182 15.30 -12.16 -3.92
N PHE A 183 16.02 -12.40 -2.84
CA PHE A 183 17.15 -13.31 -2.82
C PHE A 183 17.10 -14.19 -1.58
N GLU A 184 17.10 -15.50 -1.78
CA GLU A 184 17.13 -16.51 -0.74
C GLU A 184 18.47 -17.21 -0.74
N THR A 185 19.13 -17.23 0.42
CA THR A 185 20.41 -17.90 0.60
C THR A 185 20.21 -19.38 0.96
N LYS A 186 21.24 -20.19 0.83
CA LYS A 186 21.25 -21.63 1.23
C LYS A 186 21.00 -21.85 2.74
N ASN A 187 21.12 -20.81 3.56
CA ASN A 187 20.92 -20.87 5.01
C ASN A 187 19.59 -20.24 5.43
N ASP A 188 18.61 -20.16 4.52
CA ASP A 188 17.25 -19.65 4.73
C ASP A 188 17.18 -18.16 5.15
N TRP A 189 18.24 -17.39 4.89
CA TRP A 189 18.17 -15.95 4.95
C TRP A 189 17.52 -15.42 3.67
N LYS A 190 16.51 -14.58 3.83
CA LYS A 190 15.80 -13.95 2.72
C LYS A 190 16.02 -12.44 2.75
N PHE A 191 16.34 -11.90 1.60
CA PHE A 191 16.50 -10.47 1.37
C PHE A 191 15.47 -10.01 0.33
N GLY A 192 14.89 -8.86 0.55
CA GLY A 192 13.93 -8.26 -0.38
C GLY A 192 14.22 -6.79 -0.60
N ILE A 193 14.07 -6.34 -1.83
CA ILE A 193 14.07 -4.93 -2.18
C ILE A 193 12.82 -4.69 -3.02
N MET A 194 12.05 -3.67 -2.66
CA MET A 194 10.88 -3.22 -3.42
C MET A 194 10.97 -1.73 -3.64
N ALA A 195 11.00 -1.32 -4.89
CA ALA A 195 10.88 0.06 -5.31
C ALA A 195 9.47 0.29 -5.83
N ARG A 196 8.70 1.13 -5.13
CA ARG A 196 7.34 1.52 -5.51
C ARG A 196 7.36 2.85 -6.21
N ASP A 197 6.44 3.02 -7.16
CA ASP A 197 6.25 4.29 -7.88
C ASP A 197 7.53 4.81 -8.56
N ILE A 198 8.33 3.90 -9.17
CA ILE A 198 9.65 4.19 -9.74
C ILE A 198 9.57 5.33 -10.78
N THR A 199 8.48 5.35 -11.54
CA THR A 199 8.23 6.38 -12.56
C THR A 199 7.55 7.61 -12.00
N THR A 200 7.38 7.71 -10.67
CA THR A 200 6.49 8.68 -10.04
C THR A 200 5.06 8.48 -10.55
N THR A 201 4.19 7.82 -9.77
CA THR A 201 2.79 7.65 -10.18
C THR A 201 2.13 9.02 -10.22
N PHE A 202 1.67 9.42 -11.41
CA PHE A 202 0.93 10.67 -11.57
C PHE A 202 -0.56 10.39 -11.61
N ASN A 203 -1.36 11.31 -11.08
CA ASN A 203 -2.82 11.33 -11.22
C ASN A 203 -3.21 12.61 -11.95
N ALA A 204 -3.94 12.46 -13.05
CA ALA A 204 -4.51 13.58 -13.79
C ALA A 204 -5.99 13.71 -13.41
N TRP A 205 -6.35 14.84 -12.81
CA TRP A 205 -7.69 15.15 -12.35
C TRP A 205 -8.50 15.87 -13.42
N THR A 206 -9.76 15.49 -13.52
CA THR A 206 -10.80 16.19 -14.27
C THR A 206 -11.88 16.62 -13.27
N PHE A 207 -12.28 17.87 -13.32
CA PHE A 207 -13.30 18.47 -12.47
C PHE A 207 -14.55 18.73 -13.29
N ASP A 208 -15.72 18.64 -12.64
CA ASP A 208 -16.99 19.14 -13.18
C ASP A 208 -17.12 20.61 -12.81
N ASP A 209 -17.03 21.49 -13.81
CA ASP A 209 -17.02 22.94 -13.61
C ASP A 209 -18.33 23.47 -13.01
N ASP A 210 -19.47 22.87 -13.37
CA ASP A 210 -20.79 23.31 -12.86
C ASP A 210 -20.92 22.96 -11.38
N LYS A 211 -20.52 21.74 -10.99
CA LYS A 211 -20.52 21.29 -9.59
C LYS A 211 -19.51 22.04 -8.75
N LEU A 212 -18.35 22.37 -9.32
CA LEU A 212 -17.35 23.15 -8.62
C LEU A 212 -17.83 24.58 -8.36
N ALA A 213 -18.55 25.19 -9.33
CA ALA A 213 -19.18 26.49 -9.17
C ALA A 213 -20.27 26.48 -8.07
N ASP A 214 -21.07 25.40 -7.97
CA ASP A 214 -22.05 25.23 -6.91
C ASP A 214 -21.39 25.24 -5.52
N ILE A 215 -20.27 24.51 -5.36
CA ILE A 215 -19.50 24.49 -4.09
C ILE A 215 -18.93 25.87 -3.77
N GLN A 216 -18.37 26.57 -4.77
CA GLN A 216 -17.79 27.90 -4.59
C GLN A 216 -18.86 28.94 -4.18
N ASN A 217 -20.07 28.83 -4.74
CA ASN A 217 -21.19 29.71 -4.42
C ASN A 217 -21.82 29.39 -3.06
N ALA A 218 -21.79 28.13 -2.62
CA ALA A 218 -22.37 27.70 -1.35
C ALA A 218 -21.62 28.28 -0.11
N VAL A 219 -20.35 28.68 -0.27
CA VAL A 219 -19.52 29.21 0.83
C VAL A 219 -18.91 30.54 0.43
N GLU A 220 -19.62 31.63 0.75
CA GLU A 220 -19.20 33.01 0.47
C GLU A 220 -17.83 33.31 1.14
N GLY A 221 -16.83 33.70 0.35
CA GLY A 221 -15.52 34.15 0.83
C GLY A 221 -14.48 33.07 1.11
N GLN A 222 -14.75 31.80 0.84
CA GLN A 222 -13.74 30.75 0.91
C GLN A 222 -12.99 30.53 -0.42
N ASN A 223 -11.73 30.05 -0.31
CA ASN A 223 -10.77 29.90 -1.38
C ASN A 223 -11.39 29.41 -2.72
N GLN A 224 -11.44 30.32 -3.69
CA GLN A 224 -11.92 30.05 -5.05
C GLN A 224 -10.80 29.56 -5.98
N THR A 225 -9.71 29.02 -5.44
CA THR A 225 -8.64 28.45 -6.26
C THR A 225 -9.06 27.07 -6.77
N VAL A 226 -9.07 26.93 -8.10
CA VAL A 226 -9.26 25.62 -8.74
C VAL A 226 -8.15 24.67 -8.24
N PRO A 227 -8.47 23.45 -7.79
CA PRO A 227 -7.47 22.50 -7.37
C PRO A 227 -6.49 22.17 -8.51
N GLU A 228 -5.24 21.85 -8.16
CA GLU A 228 -4.26 21.44 -9.17
C GLU A 228 -4.74 20.18 -9.89
N SER A 229 -4.65 20.17 -11.22
CA SER A 229 -5.10 19.07 -12.07
C SER A 229 -4.16 17.85 -12.06
N THR A 230 -2.99 17.96 -11.42
CA THR A 230 -2.00 16.89 -11.40
C THR A 230 -1.45 16.67 -9.99
N GLU A 231 -1.46 15.44 -9.55
CA GLU A 231 -0.84 14.98 -8.30
C GLU A 231 0.26 13.97 -8.61
N LEU A 232 1.33 13.99 -7.82
CA LEU A 232 2.46 13.06 -7.96
C LEU A 232 2.65 12.25 -6.69
N THR A 233 2.86 10.93 -6.85
CA THR A 233 3.27 10.04 -5.76
C THR A 233 4.78 9.86 -5.81
N ILE A 234 5.45 10.21 -4.71
CA ILE A 234 6.91 10.11 -4.63
C ILE A 234 7.32 8.63 -4.55
N PRO A 235 8.40 8.23 -5.24
CA PRO A 235 8.96 6.90 -5.13
C PRO A 235 9.27 6.50 -3.69
N LYS A 236 9.11 5.20 -3.38
CA LYS A 236 9.44 4.59 -2.09
C LYS A 236 10.35 3.41 -2.30
N LEU A 237 11.29 3.21 -1.40
CA LEU A 237 12.17 2.06 -1.37
C LEU A 237 11.94 1.28 -0.07
N GLN A 238 11.71 -0.02 -0.18
CA GLN A 238 11.57 -0.92 0.95
C GLN A 238 12.68 -1.97 0.87
N ILE A 239 13.37 -2.19 1.98
CA ILE A 239 14.44 -3.18 2.10
C ILE A 239 14.09 -4.11 3.24
N GLY A 240 14.00 -5.40 2.95
CA GLY A 240 13.59 -6.40 3.92
C GLY A 240 14.65 -7.48 4.14
N LEU A 241 14.67 -7.99 5.35
CA LEU A 241 15.50 -9.13 5.79
C LEU A 241 14.64 -10.05 6.64
N SER A 242 14.67 -11.36 6.38
CA SER A 242 13.96 -12.32 7.22
C SER A 242 14.69 -13.65 7.33
N LYS A 243 14.30 -14.41 8.35
CA LYS A 243 14.75 -15.79 8.54
C LYS A 243 13.68 -16.60 9.25
N LYS A 244 13.45 -17.83 8.74
CA LYS A 244 12.59 -18.83 9.39
C LYS A 244 13.46 -19.81 10.16
N PHE A 245 13.15 -19.99 11.44
CA PHE A 245 13.74 -20.99 12.33
C PHE A 245 12.74 -22.11 12.52
N VAL A 246 13.14 -23.36 12.34
CA VAL A 246 12.29 -24.53 12.56
C VAL A 246 12.77 -25.26 13.81
N PHE A 247 11.86 -25.50 14.76
CA PHE A 247 12.11 -26.20 16.01
C PHE A 247 11.23 -27.47 16.05
N HIS A 248 11.83 -28.63 16.32
CA HIS A 248 11.06 -29.86 16.49
C HIS A 248 10.01 -30.11 15.39
N TYR A 249 10.33 -30.10 14.12
CA TYR A 249 9.45 -30.36 12.98
C TYR A 249 8.06 -29.71 12.99
N ASP A 250 7.51 -29.42 14.19
CA ASP A 250 6.13 -28.92 14.41
C ASP A 250 6.07 -27.41 14.61
N TYR A 251 7.17 -26.77 15.03
CA TYR A 251 7.18 -25.35 15.38
C TYR A 251 8.10 -24.55 14.51
N SER A 252 7.65 -23.42 14.08
CA SER A 252 8.47 -22.47 13.33
C SER A 252 8.37 -21.07 13.91
N LEU A 253 9.44 -20.30 13.78
CA LEU A 253 9.49 -18.87 14.08
C LEU A 253 10.08 -18.14 12.87
N LEU A 254 9.28 -17.34 12.20
CA LEU A 254 9.74 -16.39 11.20
C LEU A 254 9.99 -15.04 11.88
N THR A 255 11.16 -14.49 11.67
CA THR A 255 11.50 -13.12 12.08
C THR A 255 11.74 -12.28 10.84
N SER A 256 11.18 -11.08 10.80
CA SER A 256 11.34 -10.16 9.68
C SER A 256 11.62 -8.74 10.15
N PHE A 257 12.45 -8.05 9.39
CA PHE A 257 12.79 -6.65 9.57
C PHE A 257 12.76 -5.94 8.23
N ASP A 258 11.97 -4.89 8.11
CA ASP A 258 11.87 -4.07 6.91
C ASP A 258 12.21 -2.61 7.23
N LEU A 259 12.90 -1.95 6.30
CA LEU A 259 13.14 -0.52 6.29
C LEU A 259 12.34 0.12 5.16
N ASN A 260 11.41 0.99 5.51
CA ASN A 260 10.59 1.73 4.57
C ASN A 260 11.17 3.14 4.40
N MET A 261 11.70 3.45 3.22
CA MET A 261 12.30 4.74 2.90
C MET A 261 11.38 5.53 2.00
N ARG A 262 11.14 6.81 2.35
CA ARG A 262 10.42 7.81 1.55
C ARG A 262 11.39 8.94 1.20
N PHE A 263 11.37 9.42 -0.04
CA PHE A 263 12.23 10.53 -0.47
C PHE A 263 11.56 11.88 -0.20
N ALA A 264 11.18 12.09 1.05
CA ALA A 264 10.60 13.31 1.58
C ALA A 264 10.88 13.41 3.07
N GLU A 265 10.82 14.63 3.61
CA GLU A 265 10.79 14.87 5.05
C GLU A 265 9.41 14.47 5.60
N THR A 266 9.37 13.66 6.65
CA THR A 266 8.16 13.18 7.34
C THR A 266 8.38 13.18 8.84
N ASN A 267 7.38 12.73 9.61
CA ASN A 267 7.49 12.53 11.06
C ASN A 267 8.09 11.16 11.44
N ASP A 268 8.62 10.40 10.48
CA ASP A 268 9.25 9.10 10.76
C ASP A 268 10.44 9.27 11.72
N VAL A 269 10.72 8.23 12.52
CA VAL A 269 11.76 8.24 13.57
C VAL A 269 13.14 8.68 13.08
N ILE A 270 13.46 8.41 11.82
CA ILE A 270 14.65 8.95 11.15
C ILE A 270 14.15 9.77 9.96
N SER A 271 14.30 11.09 10.05
CA SER A 271 13.87 12.03 9.00
C SER A 271 14.94 13.07 8.73
N THR A 272 15.15 13.33 7.44
CA THR A 272 16.05 14.37 6.93
C THR A 272 15.31 15.17 5.85
N SER A 273 15.86 16.29 5.42
CA SER A 273 15.25 17.14 4.39
C SER A 273 15.05 16.44 3.03
N PHE A 274 15.73 15.30 2.76
CA PHE A 274 15.65 14.59 1.48
C PHE A 274 15.09 13.17 1.58
N ALA A 275 15.11 12.55 2.76
CA ALA A 275 14.57 11.20 2.96
C ALA A 275 14.23 10.93 4.41
N SER A 276 13.24 10.07 4.61
CA SER A 276 12.86 9.52 5.90
C SER A 276 12.83 7.99 5.87
N ILE A 277 13.02 7.36 7.03
CA ILE A 277 13.09 5.91 7.20
C ILE A 277 12.18 5.50 8.34
N ASN A 278 11.30 4.56 8.07
CA ASN A 278 10.41 3.94 9.04
C ASN A 278 10.73 2.43 9.13
N PRO A 279 11.30 1.95 10.23
CA PRO A 279 11.54 0.52 10.43
C PRO A 279 10.24 -0.22 10.77
N ALA A 280 10.17 -1.51 10.41
CA ALA A 280 9.11 -2.42 10.81
C ALA A 280 9.70 -3.76 11.24
N LEU A 281 9.13 -4.34 12.30
CA LEU A 281 9.52 -5.63 12.86
C LEU A 281 8.31 -6.55 12.84
N GLY A 282 8.48 -7.79 12.39
CA GLY A 282 7.45 -8.80 12.35
C GLY A 282 7.94 -10.14 12.86
N PHE A 283 7.06 -10.84 13.56
CA PHE A 283 7.26 -12.19 14.07
C PHE A 283 6.05 -13.05 13.74
N GLU A 284 6.28 -14.27 13.25
CA GLU A 284 5.25 -15.27 13.05
C GLU A 284 5.69 -16.57 13.71
N PHE A 285 4.90 -17.04 14.68
CA PHE A 285 5.07 -18.35 15.28
C PHE A 285 4.05 -19.31 14.66
N GLY A 286 4.54 -20.37 14.03
CA GLY A 286 3.73 -21.40 13.37
C GLY A 286 3.76 -22.72 14.13
N TYR A 287 2.61 -23.38 14.18
CA TYR A 287 2.46 -24.74 14.68
C TYR A 287 1.92 -25.66 13.59
N THR A 288 2.70 -26.68 13.20
CA THR A 288 2.39 -27.69 12.15
C THR A 288 1.95 -27.08 10.80
N ASP A 289 2.39 -25.85 10.50
CA ASP A 289 1.91 -25.05 9.36
C ASP A 289 0.37 -24.94 9.27
N LEU A 290 -0.32 -25.14 10.40
CA LEU A 290 -1.78 -25.11 10.53
C LEU A 290 -2.27 -23.84 11.24
N VAL A 291 -1.61 -23.47 12.35
CA VAL A 291 -1.97 -22.31 13.17
C VAL A 291 -0.79 -21.35 13.24
N PHE A 292 -1.08 -20.06 13.14
CA PHE A 292 -0.07 -19.00 13.15
C PHE A 292 -0.47 -17.91 14.14
N LEU A 293 0.49 -17.52 14.96
CA LEU A 293 0.41 -16.35 15.83
C LEU A 293 1.40 -15.30 15.30
N ARG A 294 0.93 -14.08 15.11
CA ARG A 294 1.75 -13.00 14.58
C ARG A 294 1.77 -11.81 15.51
N ALA A 295 2.90 -11.14 15.55
CA ALA A 295 3.06 -9.88 16.24
C ALA A 295 4.02 -8.99 15.45
N GLY A 296 3.80 -7.69 15.49
CA GLY A 296 4.66 -6.72 14.84
C GLY A 296 4.66 -5.37 15.52
N ALA A 297 5.65 -4.57 15.16
CA ALA A 297 5.78 -3.17 15.55
C ALA A 297 6.31 -2.38 14.35
N GLY A 298 5.65 -1.29 14.03
CA GLY A 298 6.00 -0.41 12.91
C GLY A 298 5.49 0.99 13.12
N ASN A 299 5.53 1.79 12.07
CA ASN A 299 5.08 3.18 12.08
C ASN A 299 5.66 3.98 13.25
N PHE A 300 6.98 3.93 13.42
CA PHE A 300 7.69 4.68 14.44
C PHE A 300 7.77 6.15 14.05
N GLN A 301 7.13 7.03 14.81
CA GLN A 301 7.02 8.46 14.51
C GLN A 301 7.42 9.31 15.70
N ASN A 302 7.97 10.49 15.40
CA ASN A 302 8.21 11.55 16.40
C ASN A 302 7.03 12.52 16.34
N GLU A 303 6.18 12.48 17.37
CA GLU A 303 5.04 13.39 17.50
C GLU A 303 5.40 14.61 18.30
N LEU A 304 5.15 15.79 17.75
CA LEU A 304 5.32 17.06 18.44
C LEU A 304 4.12 17.28 19.37
N GLN A 305 4.38 17.36 20.66
CA GLN A 305 3.38 17.64 21.68
C GLN A 305 3.06 19.15 21.77
N LEU A 306 1.97 19.49 22.45
CA LEU A 306 1.56 20.91 22.64
C LEU A 306 2.59 21.76 23.38
N ASP A 307 3.48 21.14 24.16
CA ASP A 307 4.59 21.80 24.88
C ASP A 307 5.89 21.90 24.06
N ASN A 308 5.84 21.56 22.75
CA ASN A 308 6.97 21.44 21.83
C ASN A 308 7.98 20.33 22.19
N SER A 309 7.64 19.40 23.07
CA SER A 309 8.43 18.16 23.23
C SER A 309 8.12 17.17 22.14
N GLU A 310 9.11 16.36 21.75
CA GLU A 310 8.92 15.25 20.83
C GLU A 310 8.69 13.96 21.62
N ASN A 311 7.65 13.21 21.25
CA ASN A 311 7.36 11.89 21.81
C ASN A 311 7.44 10.83 20.73
N LEU A 312 8.19 9.74 20.99
CA LEU A 312 8.26 8.60 20.09
C LEU A 312 7.01 7.75 20.23
N THR A 313 6.26 7.60 19.16
CA THR A 313 5.11 6.71 19.05
C THR A 313 5.41 5.54 18.10
N PHE A 314 4.71 4.43 18.25
CA PHE A 314 4.77 3.29 17.33
C PHE A 314 3.43 2.55 17.32
N GLN A 315 3.19 1.78 16.27
CA GLN A 315 1.97 1.00 16.11
C GLN A 315 2.25 -0.50 16.29
N PRO A 316 1.75 -1.12 17.36
CA PRO A 316 1.76 -2.56 17.52
C PRO A 316 0.70 -3.20 16.63
N SER A 317 0.96 -4.43 16.18
CA SER A 317 0.01 -5.26 15.46
C SER A 317 0.05 -6.69 15.96
N PHE A 318 -1.11 -7.37 15.86
CA PHE A 318 -1.25 -8.77 16.23
C PHE A 318 -2.04 -9.50 15.15
N GLY A 319 -1.75 -10.78 14.94
CA GLY A 319 -2.43 -11.58 13.95
C GLY A 319 -2.62 -13.02 14.38
N LEU A 320 -3.69 -13.61 13.87
CA LEU A 320 -4.01 -15.04 14.00
C LEU A 320 -4.21 -15.60 12.59
N GLY A 321 -3.68 -16.79 12.34
CA GLY A 321 -3.84 -17.47 11.06
C GLY A 321 -4.20 -18.92 11.25
N PHE A 322 -5.04 -19.42 10.35
CA PHE A 322 -5.37 -20.82 10.24
C PHE A 322 -5.28 -21.25 8.77
N LYS A 323 -4.49 -22.29 8.50
CA LYS A 323 -4.30 -22.82 7.14
C LYS A 323 -4.60 -24.32 7.15
N TYR A 324 -5.54 -24.74 6.30
CA TYR A 324 -5.88 -26.13 6.16
C TYR A 324 -6.24 -26.47 4.73
N ARG A 325 -5.59 -27.49 4.17
CA ARG A 325 -5.86 -28.00 2.82
C ARG A 325 -6.01 -26.92 1.75
N GLY A 326 -5.04 -25.99 1.66
CA GLY A 326 -5.05 -24.95 0.64
C GLY A 326 -5.96 -23.74 0.92
N ILE A 327 -6.70 -23.74 2.03
CA ILE A 327 -7.47 -22.57 2.49
C ILE A 327 -6.73 -21.97 3.68
N ALA A 328 -6.46 -20.67 3.62
CA ALA A 328 -5.93 -19.91 4.75
C ALA A 328 -6.90 -18.78 5.11
N ILE A 329 -7.19 -18.64 6.40
CA ILE A 329 -7.99 -17.55 6.96
C ILE A 329 -7.11 -16.86 7.96
N ASP A 330 -6.91 -15.57 7.77
CA ASP A 330 -6.08 -14.74 8.63
C ASP A 330 -6.90 -13.58 9.18
N TYR A 331 -6.61 -13.21 10.41
CA TYR A 331 -7.17 -12.07 11.11
C TYR A 331 -6.03 -11.21 11.64
N ALA A 332 -6.14 -9.91 11.49
CA ALA A 332 -5.23 -8.94 12.10
C ALA A 332 -5.98 -7.90 12.91
N PHE A 333 -5.39 -7.59 14.04
CA PHE A 333 -5.76 -6.52 14.93
C PHE A 333 -4.61 -5.50 14.89
N THR A 334 -4.84 -4.35 14.27
CA THR A 334 -3.79 -3.36 14.01
C THR A 334 -4.30 -1.97 14.32
N ASP A 335 -3.39 -1.14 14.80
CA ASP A 335 -3.65 0.28 14.99
C ASP A 335 -3.27 1.01 13.71
N ILE A 336 -4.26 1.55 13.01
CA ILE A 336 -4.07 2.26 11.73
C ILE A 336 -4.30 3.76 11.89
N GLY A 337 -4.86 4.20 13.01
CA GLY A 337 -5.16 5.61 13.26
C GLY A 337 -4.49 6.10 14.54
N ASP A 338 -3.48 6.96 14.41
CA ASP A 338 -3.00 7.72 15.54
C ASP A 338 -4.13 8.61 16.07
N GLN A 339 -4.44 8.48 17.37
CA GLN A 339 -5.32 9.38 18.14
C GLN A 339 -6.83 9.39 17.76
N SER A 340 -7.33 8.45 16.95
CA SER A 340 -8.78 8.35 16.76
C SER A 340 -9.45 7.59 17.89
N ALA A 341 -10.73 7.87 18.15
CA ALA A 341 -11.54 7.16 19.13
C ALA A 341 -11.68 5.64 18.85
N ALA A 342 -11.37 5.21 17.61
CA ALA A 342 -11.24 3.81 17.19
C ALA A 342 -9.75 3.50 17.00
N LEU A 343 -9.08 3.11 18.07
CA LEU A 343 -7.64 2.86 18.11
C LEU A 343 -7.20 1.68 17.23
N TYR A 344 -8.10 0.75 16.90
CA TYR A 344 -7.74 -0.50 16.24
C TYR A 344 -8.68 -0.82 15.09
N SER A 345 -8.10 -1.39 14.03
CA SER A 345 -8.84 -1.92 12.90
C SER A 345 -8.83 -3.44 12.89
N ASN A 346 -9.96 -4.02 12.50
CA ASN A 346 -10.13 -5.46 12.34
C ASN A 346 -10.03 -5.80 10.86
N VAL A 347 -9.06 -6.64 10.51
CA VAL A 347 -8.83 -7.03 9.13
C VAL A 347 -8.97 -8.53 8.99
N PHE A 348 -9.76 -8.96 8.00
CA PHE A 348 -9.93 -10.36 7.65
C PHE A 348 -9.43 -10.61 6.24
N SER A 349 -8.68 -11.69 6.06
CA SER A 349 -8.29 -12.16 4.74
C SER A 349 -8.53 -13.65 4.56
N LEU A 350 -8.85 -14.03 3.34
CA LEU A 350 -9.03 -15.39 2.88
C LEU A 350 -8.12 -15.63 1.69
N LYS A 351 -7.36 -16.71 1.73
CA LYS A 351 -6.55 -17.18 0.63
C LYS A 351 -6.91 -18.59 0.26
N ILE A 352 -7.08 -18.86 -1.02
CA ILE A 352 -7.45 -20.17 -1.59
C ILE A 352 -6.38 -20.58 -2.58
N ASP A 353 -5.76 -21.72 -2.32
CA ASP A 353 -4.84 -22.38 -3.22
C ASP A 353 -5.62 -23.43 -4.03
N PHE A 354 -5.54 -23.34 -5.37
CA PHE A 354 -6.32 -24.20 -6.25
C PHE A 354 -5.79 -25.64 -6.35
N SER A 355 -4.67 -25.96 -5.69
CA SER A 355 -4.22 -27.34 -5.52
C SER A 355 -5.28 -28.24 -4.86
N ILE A 356 -6.20 -27.66 -4.08
CA ILE A 356 -7.32 -28.40 -3.44
C ILE A 356 -8.29 -29.05 -4.41
N PHE A 357 -8.29 -28.64 -5.68
CA PHE A 357 -9.19 -29.15 -6.73
C PHE A 357 -8.51 -30.18 -7.65
N ARG A 358 -7.30 -30.60 -7.34
CA ARG A 358 -6.54 -31.63 -8.07
C ARG A 358 -6.69 -33.04 -7.49
#